data_b850c51eaf79587aa28632b5da8c6ce5
#
_entry.id   b850c51eaf79587aa28632b5da8c6ce5
#
_cell.length_a   1.000
_cell.length_b   1.000
_cell.length_c   1.000
_cell.angle_alpha   90.00
_cell.angle_beta   90.00
_cell.angle_gamma   90.00
#
_symmetry.space_group_name_H-M   'P 1'
#
loop_
_entity.id
_entity.type
_entity.pdbx_description
1 polymer ?
#
loop_
_entity_poly.entity_id
_entity_poly.type
_entity_poly.pdbx_seq_one_letter_code
_entity_poly.pdbx_strand_id
1 'polypeptide(L)'
;GTTTLGDYWGEMDDVCAFIDKVGARGNITQRVRAAKYKVYKPGELYEFDDAMGEESLAETIALYDKWHNRAGGRIKILFGPQGVDFLSIDLLKKTQKIVRERNTYMHIHVQQGDRETYQIVKRYGKRPVELMRDIELLDERVIAVHLTDCTEEEAKMVARTGASMIVNPGSIAIIDGIVCPSVAFQEAGGNCALGSDQAPGNNCHNIFNEMKNVALFNKIKFQN
;
A
#
# COMPACT_ATOMS: atom_id res chain seq x y z
N GLY A 1 -12.57 3.77 20.34
CA GLY A 1 -12.84 2.78 19.47
C GLY A 1 -12.61 2.98 17.99
N THR A 2 -12.18 1.90 17.36
CA THR A 2 -12.05 1.84 15.89
C THR A 2 -13.45 1.79 15.27
N THR A 3 -13.74 2.67 14.35
CA THR A 3 -15.02 2.75 13.64
C THR A 3 -14.97 2.08 12.27
N THR A 4 -13.80 2.00 11.67
CA THR A 4 -13.55 1.38 10.36
C THR A 4 -12.19 0.69 10.39
N LEU A 5 -12.13 -0.52 9.89
CA LEU A 5 -10.90 -1.30 9.74
C LEU A 5 -10.38 -1.14 8.31
N GLY A 6 -9.09 -0.91 8.14
CA GLY A 6 -8.38 -1.11 6.88
C GLY A 6 -7.59 -2.41 6.99
N ASP A 7 -7.80 -3.36 6.08
CA ASP A 7 -7.09 -4.62 6.08
C ASP A 7 -6.60 -4.99 4.69
N TYR A 8 -5.42 -5.62 4.63
CA TYR A 8 -4.73 -5.95 3.40
C TYR A 8 -4.10 -7.34 3.48
N TRP A 9 -4.61 -8.29 2.70
CA TRP A 9 -3.98 -9.60 2.57
C TRP A 9 -4.47 -10.37 1.33
N GLY A 10 -4.14 -11.66 1.24
CA GLY A 10 -4.83 -12.62 0.38
C GLY A 10 -6.04 -13.23 1.08
N GLU A 11 -6.94 -13.87 0.33
CA GLU A 11 -8.06 -14.65 0.87
C GLU A 11 -9.01 -13.84 1.79
N MET A 12 -9.38 -12.63 1.33
CA MET A 12 -10.16 -11.69 2.14
C MET A 12 -11.67 -11.97 2.21
N ASP A 13 -12.15 -13.05 1.61
CA ASP A 13 -13.58 -13.42 1.62
C ASP A 13 -14.10 -13.68 3.04
N ASP A 14 -13.36 -14.47 3.82
CA ASP A 14 -13.70 -14.78 5.21
C ASP A 14 -13.65 -13.55 6.12
N VAL A 15 -12.72 -12.63 5.85
CA VAL A 15 -12.63 -11.34 6.57
C VAL A 15 -13.87 -10.49 6.29
N CYS A 16 -14.31 -10.42 5.04
CA CYS A 16 -15.55 -9.70 4.68
C CYS A 16 -16.78 -10.32 5.36
N ALA A 17 -16.88 -11.65 5.37
CA ALA A 17 -17.98 -12.37 6.04
C ALA A 17 -17.98 -12.12 7.56
N PHE A 18 -16.79 -12.10 8.18
CA PHE A 18 -16.66 -11.80 9.60
C PHE A 18 -17.06 -10.34 9.92
N ILE A 19 -16.61 -9.37 9.11
CA ILE A 19 -16.95 -7.95 9.25
C ILE A 19 -18.46 -7.75 9.16
N ASP A 20 -19.13 -8.42 8.20
CA ASP A 20 -20.58 -8.36 8.09
C ASP A 20 -21.27 -8.93 9.34
N LYS A 21 -20.84 -10.10 9.79
CA LYS A 21 -21.39 -10.79 10.97
C LYS A 21 -21.29 -9.97 12.25
N VAL A 22 -20.16 -9.29 12.48
CA VAL A 22 -19.95 -8.50 13.71
C VAL A 22 -20.46 -7.06 13.62
N GLY A 23 -20.97 -6.65 12.47
CA GLY A 23 -21.50 -5.30 12.25
C GLY A 23 -20.43 -4.20 12.11
N ALA A 24 -19.17 -4.56 11.85
CA ALA A 24 -18.09 -3.60 11.67
C ALA A 24 -18.14 -2.93 10.28
N ARG A 25 -17.27 -1.94 10.06
CA ARG A 25 -16.98 -1.33 8.75
C ARG A 25 -15.57 -1.74 8.31
N GLY A 26 -15.40 -2.03 7.03
CA GLY A 26 -14.10 -2.40 6.48
C GLY A 26 -13.82 -1.82 5.11
N ASN A 27 -12.60 -1.29 4.95
CA ASN A 27 -11.95 -1.06 3.68
C ASN A 27 -10.99 -2.23 3.46
N ILE A 28 -11.44 -3.22 2.70
CA ILE A 28 -10.77 -4.52 2.59
C ILE A 28 -10.04 -4.59 1.26
N THR A 29 -8.77 -4.91 1.32
CA THR A 29 -7.88 -4.95 0.17
C THR A 29 -7.43 -6.37 -0.12
N GLN A 30 -7.84 -6.91 -1.26
CA GLN A 30 -7.34 -8.17 -1.78
C GLN A 30 -6.02 -7.94 -2.52
N ARG A 31 -5.02 -8.76 -2.20
CA ARG A 31 -3.68 -8.66 -2.77
C ARG A 31 -3.63 -9.13 -4.23
N VAL A 32 -3.00 -8.34 -5.09
CA VAL A 32 -2.61 -8.71 -6.46
C VAL A 32 -1.09 -8.88 -6.51
N ARG A 33 -0.60 -10.02 -7.05
CA ARG A 33 0.82 -10.34 -7.06
C ARG A 33 1.18 -11.21 -8.27
N ALA A 34 2.28 -10.88 -8.94
CA ALA A 34 2.88 -11.69 -10.00
C ALA A 34 4.27 -12.25 -9.63
N ALA A 35 4.95 -11.66 -8.64
CA ALA A 35 6.25 -12.18 -8.21
C ALA A 35 6.11 -13.54 -7.53
N LYS A 36 6.86 -14.54 -8.00
CA LYS A 36 6.81 -15.92 -7.50
C LYS A 36 7.13 -16.03 -6.01
N TYR A 37 6.49 -16.96 -5.33
CA TYR A 37 6.77 -17.30 -3.93
C TYR A 37 8.01 -18.22 -3.86
N LYS A 38 9.18 -17.59 -3.74
CA LYS A 38 10.44 -18.30 -3.46
C LYS A 38 11.34 -17.43 -2.59
N VAL A 39 12.36 -18.04 -2.00
CA VAL A 39 13.42 -17.31 -1.31
C VAL A 39 14.38 -16.74 -2.35
N TYR A 40 14.50 -15.42 -2.39
CA TYR A 40 15.42 -14.69 -3.27
C TYR A 40 16.70 -14.36 -2.50
N LYS A 41 17.84 -14.48 -3.15
CA LYS A 41 19.12 -14.05 -2.60
C LYS A 41 19.21 -12.51 -2.63
N PRO A 42 20.02 -11.90 -1.77
CA PRO A 42 20.30 -10.47 -1.88
C PRO A 42 20.80 -10.11 -3.30
N GLY A 43 20.20 -9.10 -3.89
CA GLY A 43 20.52 -8.66 -5.26
C GLY A 43 19.88 -9.49 -6.39
N GLU A 44 19.11 -10.53 -6.09
CA GLU A 44 18.34 -11.28 -7.08
C GLU A 44 17.05 -10.52 -7.44
N LEU A 45 16.75 -10.42 -8.74
CA LEU A 45 15.51 -9.83 -9.20
C LEU A 45 14.36 -10.82 -9.07
N TYR A 46 13.18 -10.32 -8.68
CA TYR A 46 11.99 -11.15 -8.63
C TYR A 46 11.61 -11.68 -9.99
N GLU A 47 11.27 -12.97 -10.05
CA GLU A 47 10.70 -13.59 -11.23
C GLU A 47 9.19 -13.39 -11.21
N PHE A 48 8.63 -12.95 -12.32
CA PHE A 48 7.19 -12.82 -12.46
C PHE A 48 6.59 -14.07 -13.10
N ASP A 49 5.37 -14.38 -12.65
CA ASP A 49 4.48 -15.36 -13.24
C ASP A 49 3.20 -14.62 -13.64
N ASP A 50 3.05 -14.38 -14.95
CA ASP A 50 1.94 -13.60 -15.46
C ASP A 50 0.59 -14.31 -15.23
N ALA A 51 0.55 -15.64 -15.27
CA ALA A 51 -0.67 -16.40 -14.99
C ALA A 51 -1.12 -16.22 -13.54
N MET A 52 -0.17 -16.31 -12.58
CA MET A 52 -0.46 -16.05 -11.17
C MET A 52 -0.91 -14.58 -10.96
N GLY A 53 -0.31 -13.64 -11.69
CA GLY A 53 -0.69 -12.24 -11.64
C GLY A 53 -2.12 -12.00 -12.11
N GLU A 54 -2.49 -12.58 -13.24
CA GLU A 54 -3.84 -12.50 -13.79
C GLU A 54 -4.88 -13.21 -12.91
N GLU A 55 -4.55 -14.36 -12.34
CA GLU A 55 -5.41 -15.11 -11.42
C GLU A 55 -5.69 -14.27 -10.15
N SER A 56 -4.66 -13.71 -9.51
CA SER A 56 -4.82 -12.87 -8.31
C SER A 56 -5.63 -11.60 -8.56
N LEU A 57 -5.53 -11.03 -9.77
CA LEU A 57 -6.38 -9.91 -10.18
C LEU A 57 -7.83 -10.37 -10.41
N ALA A 58 -8.06 -11.52 -11.02
CA ALA A 58 -9.39 -12.08 -11.22
C ALA A 58 -10.09 -12.41 -9.88
N GLU A 59 -9.36 -12.95 -8.90
CA GLU A 59 -9.85 -13.15 -7.54
C GLU A 59 -10.26 -11.84 -6.87
N THR A 60 -9.46 -10.77 -7.04
CA THR A 60 -9.79 -9.44 -6.51
C THR A 60 -11.06 -8.89 -7.15
N ILE A 61 -11.25 -9.09 -8.46
CA ILE A 61 -12.48 -8.71 -9.18
C ILE A 61 -13.68 -9.47 -8.61
N ALA A 62 -13.54 -10.79 -8.43
CA ALA A 62 -14.61 -11.62 -7.87
C ALA A 62 -14.99 -11.19 -6.45
N LEU A 63 -14.00 -10.89 -5.60
CA LEU A 63 -14.23 -10.37 -4.26
C LEU A 63 -14.97 -9.03 -4.29
N TYR A 64 -14.57 -8.12 -5.20
CA TYR A 64 -15.24 -6.84 -5.40
C TYR A 64 -16.71 -7.04 -5.79
N ASP A 65 -16.99 -7.89 -6.77
CA ASP A 65 -18.35 -8.15 -7.25
C ASP A 65 -19.23 -8.78 -6.16
N LYS A 66 -18.63 -9.59 -5.27
CA LYS A 66 -19.32 -10.23 -4.15
C LYS A 66 -19.61 -9.26 -2.99
N TRP A 67 -18.64 -8.44 -2.58
CA TRP A 67 -18.66 -7.75 -1.30
C TRP A 67 -18.71 -6.23 -1.35
N HIS A 68 -18.32 -5.59 -2.46
CA HIS A 68 -18.29 -4.12 -2.49
C HIS A 68 -19.70 -3.53 -2.27
N ASN A 69 -19.79 -2.60 -1.32
CA ASN A 69 -21.05 -1.98 -0.87
C ASN A 69 -22.04 -2.95 -0.19
N ARG A 70 -21.65 -4.17 0.12
CA ARG A 70 -22.49 -5.06 0.94
C ARG A 70 -22.58 -4.58 2.40
N ALA A 71 -23.38 -5.30 3.20
CA ALA A 71 -23.64 -4.97 4.60
C ALA A 71 -24.14 -3.52 4.80
N GLY A 72 -25.05 -3.05 3.93
CA GLY A 72 -25.54 -1.66 3.97
C GLY A 72 -24.45 -0.62 3.66
N GLY A 73 -23.49 -0.97 2.82
CA GLY A 73 -22.39 -0.08 2.42
C GLY A 73 -21.21 -0.03 3.39
N ARG A 74 -21.23 -0.90 4.44
CA ARG A 74 -20.15 -0.97 5.45
C ARG A 74 -18.86 -1.62 4.93
N ILE A 75 -18.93 -2.43 3.87
CA ILE A 75 -17.79 -3.11 3.27
C ILE A 75 -17.42 -2.42 1.96
N LYS A 76 -16.17 -2.00 1.83
CA LYS A 76 -15.58 -1.47 0.60
C LYS A 76 -14.42 -2.36 0.22
N ILE A 77 -14.35 -2.75 -1.06
CA ILE A 77 -13.24 -3.54 -1.59
C ILE A 77 -12.32 -2.65 -2.41
N LEU A 78 -11.03 -2.76 -2.13
CA LEU A 78 -9.94 -2.07 -2.78
C LEU A 78 -9.06 -3.09 -3.53
N PHE A 79 -8.36 -2.63 -4.55
CA PHE A 79 -7.40 -3.45 -5.30
C PHE A 79 -6.01 -3.25 -4.74
N GLY A 80 -5.32 -4.34 -4.41
CA GLY A 80 -4.07 -4.34 -3.68
C GLY A 80 -2.86 -4.85 -4.45
N PRO A 81 -2.32 -4.12 -5.46
CA PRO A 81 -0.98 -4.44 -5.93
C PRO A 81 -0.03 -4.52 -4.74
N GLN A 82 0.70 -5.65 -4.61
CA GLN A 82 1.51 -5.85 -3.39
C GLN A 82 2.63 -4.81 -3.26
N GLY A 83 3.17 -4.35 -4.36
CA GLY A 83 4.18 -3.31 -4.44
C GLY A 83 4.55 -3.08 -5.89
N VAL A 84 5.26 -2.01 -6.17
CA VAL A 84 5.68 -1.69 -7.55
C VAL A 84 6.63 -2.76 -8.09
N ASP A 85 7.41 -3.40 -7.22
CA ASP A 85 8.39 -4.43 -7.54
C ASP A 85 7.81 -5.85 -7.65
N PHE A 86 6.54 -6.06 -7.28
CA PHE A 86 5.89 -7.37 -7.29
C PHE A 86 5.04 -7.65 -8.53
N LEU A 87 4.85 -6.66 -9.40
CA LEU A 87 4.02 -6.77 -10.60
C LEU A 87 4.76 -6.23 -11.83
N SER A 88 4.34 -6.72 -13.01
CA SER A 88 4.74 -6.09 -14.27
C SER A 88 4.04 -4.73 -14.43
N ILE A 89 4.63 -3.84 -15.24
CA ILE A 89 4.03 -2.54 -15.57
C ILE A 89 2.64 -2.72 -16.20
N ASP A 90 2.48 -3.71 -17.06
CA ASP A 90 1.20 -3.98 -17.73
C ASP A 90 0.12 -4.39 -16.74
N LEU A 91 0.45 -5.24 -15.76
CA LEU A 91 -0.50 -5.66 -14.72
C LEU A 91 -0.84 -4.49 -13.77
N LEU A 92 0.12 -3.62 -13.44
CA LEU A 92 -0.13 -2.40 -12.68
C LEU A 92 -1.11 -1.47 -13.40
N LYS A 93 -0.87 -1.19 -14.68
CA LYS A 93 -1.76 -0.36 -15.52
C LYS A 93 -3.15 -0.98 -15.70
N LYS A 94 -3.21 -2.30 -15.89
CA LYS A 94 -4.47 -3.03 -15.98
C LYS A 94 -5.28 -2.90 -14.68
N THR A 95 -4.62 -3.08 -13.53
CA THR A 95 -5.25 -2.92 -12.21
C THR A 95 -5.78 -1.49 -12.03
N GLN A 96 -4.98 -0.47 -12.36
CA GLN A 96 -5.39 0.93 -12.27
C GLN A 96 -6.62 1.24 -13.15
N LYS A 97 -6.64 0.73 -14.38
CA LYS A 97 -7.79 0.88 -15.28
C LYS A 97 -9.07 0.34 -14.63
N ILE A 98 -9.01 -0.86 -14.06
CA ILE A 98 -10.15 -1.49 -13.36
C ILE A 98 -10.57 -0.67 -12.14
N VAL A 99 -9.62 -0.16 -11.36
CA VAL A 99 -9.88 0.72 -10.21
C VAL A 99 -10.67 1.96 -10.63
N ARG A 100 -10.29 2.60 -11.73
CA ARG A 100 -10.97 3.77 -12.28
C ARG A 100 -12.38 3.42 -12.79
N GLU A 101 -12.52 2.35 -13.56
CA GLU A 101 -13.81 1.87 -14.09
C GLU A 101 -14.80 1.49 -12.98
N ARG A 102 -14.32 0.90 -11.90
CA ARG A 102 -15.14 0.46 -10.76
C ARG A 102 -15.32 1.54 -9.68
N ASN A 103 -14.74 2.71 -9.87
CA ASN A 103 -14.81 3.84 -8.95
C ASN A 103 -14.40 3.46 -7.51
N THR A 104 -13.27 2.77 -7.37
CA THR A 104 -12.66 2.36 -6.11
C THR A 104 -11.24 2.88 -5.98
N TYR A 105 -10.44 2.32 -5.08
CA TYR A 105 -9.07 2.75 -4.79
C TYR A 105 -8.07 1.62 -5.02
N MET A 106 -6.84 2.01 -5.35
CA MET A 106 -5.66 1.16 -5.35
C MET A 106 -4.92 1.36 -4.03
N HIS A 107 -4.73 0.30 -3.27
CA HIS A 107 -3.97 0.28 -2.01
C HIS A 107 -2.68 -0.49 -2.27
N ILE A 108 -1.55 0.22 -2.38
CA ILE A 108 -0.28 -0.33 -2.84
C ILE A 108 0.87 0.05 -1.90
N HIS A 109 1.76 -0.90 -1.60
CA HIS A 109 3.02 -0.58 -0.91
C HIS A 109 3.96 0.14 -1.88
N VAL A 110 4.55 1.25 -1.45
CA VAL A 110 5.45 2.07 -2.26
C VAL A 110 6.66 2.48 -1.43
N GLN A 111 7.84 2.17 -1.95
CA GLN A 111 9.11 2.49 -1.31
C GLN A 111 9.13 2.15 0.19
N GLN A 112 8.70 0.92 0.50
CA GLN A 112 8.72 0.42 1.87
C GLN A 112 10.15 0.39 2.43
N GLY A 113 11.12 0.00 1.61
CA GLY A 113 12.54 -0.06 1.97
C GLY A 113 13.44 -0.12 0.73
N ASP A 114 14.75 -0.21 0.95
CA ASP A 114 15.80 -0.23 -0.07
C ASP A 114 15.66 -1.40 -1.05
N ARG A 115 15.08 -2.51 -0.62
CA ARG A 115 14.82 -3.69 -1.45
C ARG A 115 13.96 -3.35 -2.67
N GLU A 116 12.84 -2.65 -2.47
CA GLU A 116 11.97 -2.24 -3.58
C GLU A 116 12.69 -1.28 -4.53
N THR A 117 13.36 -0.28 -3.95
CA THR A 117 14.17 0.67 -4.72
C THR A 117 15.22 -0.07 -5.56
N TYR A 118 15.94 -1.06 -4.97
CA TYR A 118 16.89 -1.87 -5.72
C TYR A 118 16.24 -2.62 -6.89
N GLN A 119 15.10 -3.30 -6.67
CA GLN A 119 14.38 -4.04 -7.71
C GLN A 119 14.00 -3.14 -8.90
N ILE A 120 13.46 -1.97 -8.61
CA ILE A 120 12.96 -1.04 -9.63
C ILE A 120 14.10 -0.34 -10.36
N VAL A 121 15.12 0.13 -9.65
CA VAL A 121 16.30 0.74 -10.27
C VAL A 121 17.03 -0.28 -11.17
N LYS A 122 17.16 -1.52 -10.71
CA LYS A 122 17.83 -2.56 -11.50
C LYS A 122 17.05 -2.95 -12.76
N ARG A 123 15.71 -2.91 -12.75
CA ARG A 123 14.87 -3.25 -13.90
C ARG A 123 14.69 -2.09 -14.87
N TYR A 124 14.44 -0.89 -14.33
CA TYR A 124 13.90 0.22 -15.12
C TYR A 124 14.76 1.47 -15.07
N GLY A 125 15.87 1.49 -14.31
CA GLY A 125 16.76 2.63 -14.18
C GLY A 125 16.16 3.85 -13.47
N LYS A 126 15.07 3.66 -12.72
CA LYS A 126 14.32 4.73 -12.03
C LYS A 126 13.98 4.31 -10.62
N ARG A 127 13.79 5.27 -9.73
CA ARG A 127 13.23 4.99 -8.40
C ARG A 127 11.71 4.67 -8.50
N PRO A 128 11.12 3.94 -7.53
CA PRO A 128 9.72 3.51 -7.62
C PRO A 128 8.72 4.65 -7.88
N VAL A 129 8.79 5.75 -7.15
CA VAL A 129 7.89 6.91 -7.32
C VAL A 129 8.08 7.57 -8.69
N GLU A 130 9.32 7.67 -9.19
CA GLU A 130 9.59 8.18 -10.54
C GLU A 130 8.99 7.27 -11.62
N LEU A 131 9.13 5.95 -11.45
CA LEU A 131 8.51 4.99 -12.35
C LEU A 131 6.99 5.14 -12.34
N MET A 132 6.36 5.19 -11.15
CA MET A 132 4.92 5.35 -11.01
C MET A 132 4.40 6.62 -11.68
N ARG A 133 5.13 7.74 -11.55
CA ARG A 133 4.83 8.98 -12.26
C ARG A 133 4.87 8.78 -13.78
N ASP A 134 5.95 8.20 -14.28
CA ASP A 134 6.22 8.09 -15.72
C ASP A 134 5.28 7.09 -16.42
N ILE A 135 4.73 6.13 -15.69
CA ILE A 135 3.68 5.23 -16.19
C ILE A 135 2.27 5.72 -15.88
N GLU A 136 2.12 6.94 -15.34
CA GLU A 136 0.85 7.58 -15.00
C GLU A 136 0.01 6.80 -13.98
N LEU A 137 0.69 6.12 -13.03
CA LEU A 137 0.02 5.33 -12.00
C LEU A 137 -0.45 6.16 -10.81
N LEU A 138 0.10 7.36 -10.59
CA LEU A 138 -0.20 8.23 -9.45
C LEU A 138 -1.41 9.14 -9.75
N ASP A 139 -2.47 8.99 -8.96
CA ASP A 139 -3.65 9.85 -8.97
C ASP A 139 -4.35 9.82 -7.60
N GLU A 140 -5.46 10.53 -7.46
CA GLU A 140 -6.25 10.63 -6.23
C GLU A 140 -6.88 9.32 -5.76
N ARG A 141 -6.84 8.27 -6.55
CA ARG A 141 -7.33 6.92 -6.21
C ARG A 141 -6.24 6.00 -5.67
N VAL A 142 -5.02 6.50 -5.57
CA VAL A 142 -3.91 5.74 -5.01
C VAL A 142 -3.79 5.99 -3.51
N ILE A 143 -3.72 4.92 -2.75
CA ILE A 143 -3.34 4.89 -1.34
C ILE A 143 -1.94 4.29 -1.29
N ALA A 144 -0.94 5.16 -1.19
CA ALA A 144 0.47 4.78 -1.12
C ALA A 144 0.85 4.46 0.32
N VAL A 145 1.18 3.19 0.59
CA VAL A 145 1.56 2.74 1.93
C VAL A 145 3.06 2.81 2.11
N HIS A 146 3.49 3.29 3.24
CA HIS A 146 4.85 3.46 3.74
C HIS A 146 5.55 4.72 3.22
N LEU A 147 5.97 4.79 1.97
CA LEU A 147 6.83 5.87 1.42
C LEU A 147 8.07 6.14 2.28
N THR A 148 8.63 5.10 2.88
CA THR A 148 9.69 5.22 3.89
C THR A 148 11.06 5.47 3.28
N ASP A 149 11.38 4.83 2.15
CA ASP A 149 12.62 5.06 1.40
C ASP A 149 12.49 6.22 0.39
N CYS A 150 11.48 7.06 0.55
CA CYS A 150 11.30 8.28 -0.24
C CYS A 150 12.22 9.41 0.22
N THR A 151 12.66 10.21 -0.73
CA THR A 151 13.14 11.57 -0.44
C THR A 151 11.95 12.49 -0.13
N GLU A 152 12.21 13.62 0.51
CA GLU A 152 11.15 14.64 0.74
C GLU A 152 10.53 15.12 -0.57
N GLU A 153 11.32 15.30 -1.63
CA GLU A 153 10.82 15.71 -2.94
C GLU A 153 9.96 14.65 -3.62
N GLU A 154 10.29 13.37 -3.48
CA GLU A 154 9.44 12.27 -3.95
C GLU A 154 8.11 12.25 -3.19
N ALA A 155 8.14 12.41 -1.86
CA ALA A 155 6.94 12.47 -1.05
C ALA A 155 6.04 13.66 -1.43
N LYS A 156 6.61 14.84 -1.63
CA LYS A 156 5.89 16.03 -2.12
C LYS A 156 5.31 15.80 -3.53
N MET A 157 6.04 15.10 -4.40
CA MET A 157 5.55 14.76 -5.73
C MET A 157 4.29 13.87 -5.64
N VAL A 158 4.32 12.82 -4.81
CA VAL A 158 3.15 11.95 -4.59
C VAL A 158 1.98 12.75 -4.01
N ALA A 159 2.22 13.60 -3.00
CA ALA A 159 1.18 14.44 -2.40
C ALA A 159 0.43 15.30 -3.43
N ARG A 160 1.18 15.92 -4.35
CA ARG A 160 0.61 16.79 -5.41
C ARG A 160 -0.26 16.08 -6.43
N THR A 161 -0.21 14.75 -6.52
CA THR A 161 -1.10 13.97 -7.40
C THR A 161 -2.48 13.72 -6.80
N GLY A 162 -2.69 14.09 -5.53
CA GLY A 162 -3.90 13.78 -4.78
C GLY A 162 -3.90 12.40 -4.12
N ALA A 163 -2.87 11.58 -4.35
CA ALA A 163 -2.73 10.30 -3.67
C ALA A 163 -2.66 10.48 -2.15
N SER A 164 -3.25 9.54 -1.42
CA SER A 164 -3.16 9.49 0.04
C SER A 164 -1.98 8.63 0.49
N MET A 165 -1.43 8.92 1.67
CA MET A 165 -0.35 8.18 2.29
C MET A 165 -0.83 7.47 3.56
N ILE A 166 -0.43 6.21 3.76
CA ILE A 166 -0.55 5.51 5.04
C ILE A 166 0.84 5.28 5.63
N VAL A 167 1.04 5.74 6.84
CA VAL A 167 2.30 5.61 7.59
C VAL A 167 2.15 4.56 8.67
N ASN A 168 3.10 3.63 8.76
CA ASN A 168 3.13 2.57 9.77
C ASN A 168 4.42 2.66 10.58
N PRO A 169 4.61 3.72 11.40
CA PRO A 169 5.91 4.05 11.95
C PRO A 169 6.47 2.99 12.89
N GLY A 170 5.64 2.34 13.70
CA GLY A 170 6.07 1.29 14.62
C GLY A 170 6.60 0.05 13.89
N SER A 171 5.85 -0.42 12.89
CA SER A 171 6.24 -1.59 12.09
C SER A 171 7.54 -1.34 11.33
N ILE A 172 7.62 -0.23 10.60
CA ILE A 172 8.79 0.08 9.77
C ILE A 172 10.03 0.38 10.60
N ALA A 173 9.89 0.98 11.79
CA ALA A 173 11.02 1.15 12.69
C ALA A 173 11.63 -0.18 13.15
N ILE A 174 10.80 -1.22 13.33
CA ILE A 174 11.25 -2.57 13.71
C ILE A 174 11.85 -3.32 12.51
N ILE A 175 11.20 -3.27 11.34
CA ILE A 175 11.55 -4.07 10.16
C ILE A 175 12.74 -3.47 9.41
N ASP A 176 12.68 -2.18 9.09
CA ASP A 176 13.61 -1.52 8.16
C ASP A 176 14.48 -0.45 8.84
N GLY A 177 14.10 0.04 10.02
CA GLY A 177 14.84 1.07 10.76
C GLY A 177 14.88 2.43 10.09
N ILE A 178 13.90 2.74 9.23
CA ILE A 178 13.81 3.99 8.46
C ILE A 178 12.54 4.77 8.80
N VAL A 179 12.53 6.05 8.47
CA VAL A 179 11.42 6.96 8.78
C VAL A 179 10.96 7.65 7.51
N CYS A 180 9.67 7.59 7.24
CA CYS A 180 9.07 8.24 6.09
C CYS A 180 9.02 9.77 6.25
N PRO A 181 9.13 10.55 5.16
CA PRO A 181 9.03 12.01 5.17
C PRO A 181 7.58 12.50 5.23
N SER A 182 6.83 12.08 6.26
CA SER A 182 5.39 12.34 6.37
C SER A 182 5.06 13.82 6.57
N VAL A 183 5.96 14.60 7.21
CA VAL A 183 5.79 16.04 7.38
C VAL A 183 5.87 16.74 6.03
N ALA A 184 6.90 16.44 5.23
CA ALA A 184 7.05 17.03 3.89
C ALA A 184 5.86 16.67 2.97
N PHE A 185 5.30 15.45 3.11
CA PHE A 185 4.09 15.03 2.41
C PHE A 185 2.88 15.89 2.79
N GLN A 186 2.66 16.13 4.09
CA GLN A 186 1.55 16.95 4.59
C GLN A 186 1.71 18.43 4.22
N GLU A 187 2.92 18.98 4.31
CA GLU A 187 3.22 20.37 3.91
C GLU A 187 2.94 20.61 2.42
N ALA A 188 3.07 19.58 1.58
CA ALA A 188 2.70 19.65 0.18
C ALA A 188 1.18 19.49 -0.08
N GLY A 189 0.36 19.44 0.98
CA GLY A 189 -1.09 19.30 0.91
C GLY A 189 -1.59 17.86 0.85
N GLY A 190 -0.73 16.87 1.10
CA GLY A 190 -1.07 15.46 1.04
C GLY A 190 -1.93 15.00 2.23
N ASN A 191 -2.86 14.09 1.95
CA ASN A 191 -3.67 13.41 2.97
C ASN A 191 -2.90 12.23 3.55
N CYS A 192 -2.56 12.30 4.85
CA CYS A 192 -1.77 11.30 5.54
C CYS A 192 -2.59 10.63 6.66
N ALA A 193 -2.60 9.30 6.67
CA ALA A 193 -3.24 8.48 7.68
C ALA A 193 -2.21 7.57 8.39
N LEU A 194 -2.58 7.07 9.56
CA LEU A 194 -1.77 6.14 10.33
C LEU A 194 -2.35 4.73 10.29
N GLY A 195 -1.48 3.75 10.16
CA GLY A 195 -1.76 2.34 10.32
C GLY A 195 -0.80 1.68 11.31
N SER A 196 -1.16 0.51 11.79
CA SER A 196 -0.30 -0.31 12.66
C SER A 196 0.47 -1.39 11.90
N ASP A 197 0.08 -1.64 10.64
CA ASP A 197 0.63 -2.72 9.84
C ASP A 197 0.38 -4.11 10.48
N GLN A 198 1.12 -5.11 10.06
CA GLN A 198 0.98 -6.49 10.53
C GLN A 198 1.38 -6.68 12.00
N ALA A 199 0.66 -7.54 12.71
CA ALA A 199 0.95 -7.83 14.12
C ALA A 199 2.39 -8.32 14.38
N PRO A 200 2.96 -9.22 13.58
CA PRO A 200 4.36 -9.66 13.79
C PRO A 200 5.40 -8.55 13.60
N GLY A 201 5.11 -7.55 12.80
CA GLY A 201 6.03 -6.43 12.54
C GLY A 201 5.93 -5.30 13.55
N ASN A 202 4.79 -5.16 14.25
CA ASN A 202 4.53 -4.04 15.17
C ASN A 202 4.45 -4.47 16.65
N ASN A 203 3.98 -5.69 16.93
CA ASN A 203 3.67 -6.18 18.27
C ASN A 203 2.57 -5.38 19.00
N CYS A 204 1.97 -4.38 18.38
CA CYS A 204 0.96 -3.53 19.01
C CYS A 204 0.03 -2.90 17.97
N HIS A 205 -1.28 -3.15 18.06
CA HIS A 205 -2.30 -2.53 17.20
C HIS A 205 -2.95 -1.32 17.89
N ASN A 206 -2.15 -0.38 18.38
CA ASN A 206 -2.62 0.81 19.08
C ASN A 206 -2.26 2.08 18.30
N ILE A 207 -3.23 2.69 17.64
CA ILE A 207 -3.05 3.90 16.84
C ILE A 207 -2.51 5.09 17.65
N PHE A 208 -2.78 5.17 18.95
CA PHE A 208 -2.17 6.21 19.80
C PHE A 208 -0.65 6.03 19.93
N ASN A 209 -0.16 4.78 19.95
CA ASN A 209 1.28 4.53 19.85
C ASN A 209 1.83 4.99 18.50
N GLU A 210 1.14 4.72 17.41
CA GLU A 210 1.57 5.14 16.08
C GLU A 210 1.60 6.67 15.94
N MET A 211 0.64 7.38 16.54
CA MET A 211 0.66 8.85 16.62
C MET A 211 1.91 9.35 17.35
N LYS A 212 2.27 8.75 18.48
CA LYS A 212 3.49 9.08 19.21
C LYS A 212 4.74 8.77 18.40
N ASN A 213 4.80 7.57 17.80
CA ASN A 213 5.95 7.11 17.03
C ASN A 213 6.22 8.00 15.82
N VAL A 214 5.21 8.33 15.02
CA VAL A 214 5.41 9.18 13.84
C VAL A 214 5.91 10.56 14.23
N ALA A 215 5.38 11.16 15.29
CA ALA A 215 5.81 12.47 15.77
C ALA A 215 7.27 12.45 16.26
N LEU A 216 7.63 11.46 17.08
CA LEU A 216 8.99 11.37 17.62
C LEU A 216 10.02 11.04 16.53
N PHE A 217 9.72 10.10 15.64
CA PHE A 217 10.67 9.67 14.61
C PHE A 217 10.92 10.77 13.56
N ASN A 218 9.86 11.48 13.13
CA ASN A 218 10.04 12.62 12.23
C ASN A 218 10.83 13.74 12.90
N LYS A 219 10.53 14.05 14.17
CA LYS A 219 11.30 15.06 14.92
C LYS A 219 12.79 14.72 15.05
N ILE A 220 13.11 13.44 15.29
CA ILE A 220 14.50 12.99 15.41
C ILE A 220 15.22 13.04 14.05
N LYS A 221 14.58 12.53 12.98
CA LYS A 221 15.21 12.42 11.67
C LYS A 221 15.29 13.74 10.91
N PHE A 222 14.21 14.50 10.90
CA PHE A 222 14.08 15.72 10.09
C PHE A 222 14.21 16.99 10.91
N GLN A 223 14.31 16.90 12.23
CA GLN A 223 14.44 18.04 13.17
C GLN A 223 13.28 19.05 13.06
N ASN A 224 12.08 18.56 12.77
CA ASN A 224 10.85 19.33 12.62
C ASN A 224 10.02 19.36 13.91
#